data_908cdf593330eaa6afa70cca97b95894
#
_entry.id   908cdf593330eaa6afa70cca97b95894
#
_cell.length_a   1.000
_cell.length_b   1.000
_cell.length_c   1.000
_cell.angle_alpha   90.00
_cell.angle_beta   90.00
_cell.angle_gamma   90.00
#
_symmetry.space_group_name_H-M   'P 1'
#
loop_
_entity.id
_entity.type
_entity.pdbx_description
1 polymer ?
#
loop_
_entity_poly.entity_id
_entity_poly.type
_entity_poly.pdbx_seq_one_letter_code
_entity_poly.pdbx_strand_id
1 'polypeptide(L)'
;MKLCIVGGTRFLGKHIVLQAQDAEHEITLVHRGKTNPDLFPDVEAIHLDRNANLDALAGRQWDAVIDTCGYYPRQVRDLLAVIKSSIGLYVFISSVSVYADFAVAGITEEYPVGTLDDEITEEMSGATYGPLKALCEQAALDALPHNSLIIRPGLIVGPNDPTDRFTYWPVVFDQARQIIFPHCPTSTIQY
;
A
#
# COMPACT_ATOMS: atom_id res chain seq x y z
N MET A 1 6.99 -19.23 6.07
CA MET A 1 6.53 -18.93 4.70
C MET A 1 7.62 -18.14 3.99
N LYS A 2 7.66 -18.22 2.67
CA LYS A 2 8.49 -17.34 1.83
C LYS A 2 7.68 -16.13 1.41
N LEU A 3 8.06 -14.96 1.88
CA LEU A 3 7.37 -13.71 1.62
C LEU A 3 8.21 -12.78 0.74
N CYS A 4 7.61 -12.19 -0.27
CA CYS A 4 8.17 -11.06 -1.00
C CYS A 4 7.43 -9.78 -0.58
N ILE A 5 8.16 -8.75 -0.16
CA ILE A 5 7.59 -7.46 0.22
C ILE A 5 8.08 -6.40 -0.76
N VAL A 6 7.18 -5.90 -1.60
CA VAL A 6 7.47 -4.82 -2.55
C VAL A 6 7.30 -3.49 -1.82
N GLY A 7 8.42 -2.81 -1.58
CA GLY A 7 8.55 -1.70 -0.62
C GLY A 7 9.36 -2.14 0.61
N GLY A 8 8.81 -2.00 1.82
CA GLY A 8 9.38 -2.60 3.04
C GLY A 8 10.34 -1.70 3.83
N THR A 9 10.88 -0.63 3.28
CA THR A 9 11.89 0.19 3.96
C THR A 9 11.36 1.50 4.55
N ARG A 10 10.04 1.71 4.53
CA ARG A 10 9.40 2.92 5.04
C ARG A 10 8.06 2.61 5.69
N PHE A 11 7.76 3.24 6.82
CA PHE A 11 6.48 3.23 7.55
C PHE A 11 5.79 1.85 7.55
N LEU A 12 4.59 1.73 6.92
CA LEU A 12 3.83 0.47 6.89
C LEU A 12 4.69 -0.72 6.46
N GLY A 13 5.41 -0.58 5.36
CA GLY A 13 6.26 -1.65 4.84
C GLY A 13 7.34 -2.10 5.84
N LYS A 14 7.95 -1.15 6.58
CA LYS A 14 8.90 -1.47 7.65
C LYS A 14 8.25 -2.31 8.75
N HIS A 15 7.05 -1.95 9.18
CA HIS A 15 6.35 -2.69 10.23
C HIS A 15 5.93 -4.09 9.76
N ILE A 16 5.54 -4.24 8.48
CA ILE A 16 5.27 -5.56 7.89
C ILE A 16 6.54 -6.44 7.93
N VAL A 17 7.70 -5.89 7.56
CA VAL A 17 8.96 -6.63 7.60
C VAL A 17 9.30 -7.06 9.02
N LEU A 18 9.20 -6.16 10.01
CA LEU A 18 9.48 -6.47 11.40
C LEU A 18 8.58 -7.61 11.92
N GLN A 19 7.29 -7.54 11.65
CA GLN A 19 6.34 -8.60 12.06
C GLN A 19 6.60 -9.92 11.34
N ALA A 20 7.02 -9.88 10.08
CA ALA A 20 7.37 -11.08 9.33
C ALA A 20 8.67 -11.73 9.86
N GLN A 21 9.65 -10.92 10.30
CA GLN A 21 10.86 -11.42 10.98
C GLN A 21 10.52 -12.04 12.35
N ASP A 22 9.69 -11.37 13.15
CA ASP A 22 9.25 -11.89 14.45
C ASP A 22 8.50 -13.23 14.31
N ALA A 23 7.81 -13.42 13.19
CA ALA A 23 7.12 -14.67 12.86
C ALA A 23 8.01 -15.70 12.12
N GLU A 24 9.33 -15.47 12.07
CA GLU A 24 10.34 -16.35 11.47
C GLU A 24 10.05 -16.70 9.98
N HIS A 25 9.53 -15.73 9.20
CA HIS A 25 9.34 -15.91 7.77
C HIS A 25 10.63 -15.65 6.99
N GLU A 26 10.83 -16.38 5.90
CA GLU A 26 11.86 -16.09 4.91
C GLU A 26 11.40 -14.89 4.06
N ILE A 27 12.15 -13.79 4.09
CA ILE A 27 11.73 -12.53 3.50
C ILE A 27 12.67 -12.14 2.36
N THR A 28 12.10 -11.76 1.23
CA THR A 28 12.76 -11.06 0.13
C THR A 28 12.16 -9.64 0.04
N LEU A 29 12.99 -8.62 0.11
CA LEU A 29 12.59 -7.23 -0.12
C LEU A 29 12.81 -6.84 -1.57
N VAL A 30 11.86 -6.14 -2.16
CA VAL A 30 11.99 -5.55 -3.50
C VAL A 30 11.82 -4.05 -3.38
N HIS A 31 12.90 -3.29 -3.57
CA HIS A 31 12.87 -1.83 -3.46
C HIS A 31 13.99 -1.16 -4.27
N ARG A 32 13.89 0.15 -4.48
CA ARG A 32 14.82 0.92 -5.31
C ARG A 32 16.18 1.22 -4.65
N GLY A 33 16.38 0.86 -3.40
CA GLY A 33 17.60 1.22 -2.66
C GLY A 33 17.74 2.72 -2.32
N LYS A 34 16.67 3.53 -2.43
CA LYS A 34 16.74 4.99 -2.24
C LYS A 34 16.35 5.45 -0.84
N THR A 35 15.55 4.69 -0.12
CA THR A 35 15.04 5.05 1.21
C THR A 35 15.42 3.95 2.18
N ASN A 36 16.22 4.30 3.19
CA ASN A 36 16.71 3.38 4.22
C ASN A 36 17.17 2.02 3.65
N PRO A 37 18.09 1.98 2.67
CA PRO A 37 18.46 0.75 1.97
C PRO A 37 19.04 -0.32 2.90
N ASP A 38 19.72 0.11 3.97
CA ASP A 38 20.42 -0.76 4.91
C ASP A 38 19.59 -1.03 6.19
N LEU A 39 18.28 -0.78 6.16
CA LEU A 39 17.43 -0.93 7.35
C LEU A 39 17.34 -2.39 7.83
N PHE A 40 17.44 -3.35 6.92
CA PHE A 40 17.35 -4.77 7.18
C PHE A 40 18.53 -5.51 6.53
N PRO A 41 19.74 -5.40 7.10
CA PRO A 41 20.97 -5.91 6.45
C PRO A 41 21.00 -7.44 6.30
N ASP A 42 20.26 -8.15 7.15
CA ASP A 42 20.20 -9.62 7.13
C ASP A 42 19.04 -10.17 6.27
N VAL A 43 18.26 -9.29 5.62
CA VAL A 43 17.16 -9.69 4.74
C VAL A 43 17.59 -9.59 3.29
N GLU A 44 17.31 -10.64 2.49
CA GLU A 44 17.57 -10.59 1.05
C GLU A 44 16.89 -9.37 0.43
N ALA A 45 17.63 -8.53 -0.28
CA ALA A 45 17.12 -7.37 -0.98
C ALA A 45 17.39 -7.44 -2.47
N ILE A 46 16.35 -7.26 -3.28
CA ILE A 46 16.44 -7.11 -4.73
C ILE A 46 16.25 -5.62 -5.04
N HIS A 47 17.34 -4.98 -5.44
CA HIS A 47 17.31 -3.56 -5.79
C HIS A 47 16.84 -3.39 -7.24
N LEU A 48 15.59 -3.02 -7.42
CA LEU A 48 15.02 -2.69 -8.72
C LEU A 48 13.98 -1.57 -8.65
N ASP A 49 13.81 -0.86 -9.76
CA ASP A 49 12.69 0.07 -9.92
C ASP A 49 11.53 -0.69 -10.59
N ARG A 50 10.36 -0.69 -9.95
CA ARG A 50 9.16 -1.36 -10.49
C ARG A 50 8.66 -0.77 -11.81
N ASN A 51 9.14 0.40 -12.21
CA ASN A 51 8.86 1.02 -13.51
C ASN A 51 9.86 0.63 -14.60
N ALA A 52 10.84 -0.20 -14.26
CA ALA A 52 11.87 -0.70 -15.18
C ALA A 52 11.67 -2.20 -15.42
N ASN A 53 12.72 -2.87 -15.88
CA ASN A 53 12.72 -4.32 -16.10
C ASN A 53 12.59 -5.09 -14.78
N LEU A 54 11.66 -6.04 -14.72
CA LEU A 54 11.36 -6.88 -13.56
C LEU A 54 11.91 -8.31 -13.69
N ASP A 55 12.75 -8.60 -14.69
CA ASP A 55 13.29 -9.95 -14.97
C ASP A 55 14.00 -10.56 -13.78
N ALA A 56 14.57 -9.75 -12.87
CA ALA A 56 15.20 -10.24 -11.64
C ALA A 56 14.23 -11.00 -10.70
N LEU A 57 12.93 -10.86 -10.91
CA LEU A 57 11.88 -11.57 -10.17
C LEU A 57 11.44 -12.86 -10.86
N ALA A 58 11.80 -13.04 -12.14
CA ALA A 58 11.38 -14.20 -12.92
C ALA A 58 11.95 -15.51 -12.36
N GLY A 59 11.10 -16.55 -12.31
CA GLY A 59 11.48 -17.87 -11.81
C GLY A 59 11.60 -17.99 -10.28
N ARG A 60 11.48 -16.91 -9.54
CA ARG A 60 11.42 -16.94 -8.07
C ARG A 60 10.05 -17.40 -7.60
N GLN A 61 10.01 -18.03 -6.44
CA GLN A 61 8.77 -18.57 -5.87
C GLN A 61 8.56 -18.01 -4.46
N TRP A 62 7.34 -17.52 -4.20
CA TRP A 62 6.93 -17.04 -2.89
C TRP A 62 5.55 -17.59 -2.53
N ASP A 63 5.33 -17.85 -1.25
CA ASP A 63 4.00 -18.19 -0.71
C ASP A 63 3.06 -17.00 -0.81
N ALA A 64 3.58 -15.79 -0.53
CA ALA A 64 2.83 -14.55 -0.70
C ALA A 64 3.73 -13.39 -1.12
N VAL A 65 3.15 -12.47 -1.91
CA VAL A 65 3.74 -11.18 -2.28
C VAL A 65 2.88 -10.06 -1.71
N ILE A 66 3.49 -9.17 -0.93
CA ILE A 66 2.82 -8.02 -0.30
C ILE A 66 3.29 -6.75 -1.01
N ASP A 67 2.40 -6.12 -1.77
CA ASP A 67 2.70 -4.89 -2.51
C ASP A 67 2.22 -3.65 -1.73
N THR A 68 3.17 -2.92 -1.16
CA THR A 68 2.92 -1.72 -0.37
C THR A 68 3.03 -0.42 -1.17
N CYS A 69 3.40 -0.48 -2.44
CA CYS A 69 3.77 0.71 -3.23
C CYS A 69 3.28 0.68 -4.69
N GLY A 70 2.18 -0.02 -4.98
CA GLY A 70 1.47 0.08 -6.26
C GLY A 70 0.58 1.32 -6.31
N TYR A 71 0.89 2.24 -7.22
CA TYR A 71 0.16 3.50 -7.38
C TYR A 71 -0.53 3.62 -8.73
N TYR A 72 -0.04 2.90 -9.74
CA TYR A 72 -0.58 2.90 -11.10
C TYR A 72 -0.93 1.49 -11.55
N PRO A 73 -2.05 1.30 -12.26
CA PRO A 73 -2.50 -0.03 -12.68
C PRO A 73 -1.46 -0.75 -13.55
N ARG A 74 -0.68 -0.02 -14.36
CA ARG A 74 0.44 -0.59 -15.11
C ARG A 74 1.47 -1.26 -14.19
N GLN A 75 1.82 -0.63 -13.09
CA GLN A 75 2.80 -1.17 -12.13
C GLN A 75 2.37 -2.52 -11.54
N VAL A 76 1.06 -2.69 -11.31
CA VAL A 76 0.50 -3.94 -10.80
C VAL A 76 0.48 -4.99 -11.92
N ARG A 77 0.04 -4.62 -13.12
CA ARG A 77 0.02 -5.51 -14.29
C ARG A 77 1.42 -6.02 -14.63
N ASP A 78 2.41 -5.13 -14.71
CA ASP A 78 3.79 -5.48 -15.07
C ASP A 78 4.41 -6.44 -14.04
N LEU A 79 4.23 -6.17 -12.75
CA LEU A 79 4.69 -7.04 -11.69
C LEU A 79 4.04 -8.43 -11.79
N LEU A 80 2.72 -8.49 -11.86
CA LEU A 80 1.98 -9.75 -11.92
C LEU A 80 2.24 -10.51 -13.23
N ALA A 81 2.51 -9.83 -14.33
CA ALA A 81 2.92 -10.51 -15.58
C ALA A 81 4.17 -11.38 -15.38
N VAL A 82 5.09 -10.97 -14.51
CA VAL A 82 6.34 -11.71 -14.22
C VAL A 82 6.14 -12.81 -13.17
N ILE A 83 5.36 -12.52 -12.10
CA ILE A 83 5.37 -13.39 -10.90
C ILE A 83 4.10 -14.23 -10.69
N LYS A 84 2.97 -13.95 -11.36
CA LYS A 84 1.67 -14.57 -11.04
C LYS A 84 1.64 -16.10 -11.09
N SER A 85 2.50 -16.74 -11.90
CA SER A 85 2.58 -18.20 -12.00
C SER A 85 3.43 -18.86 -10.90
N SER A 86 4.08 -18.06 -10.06
CA SER A 86 5.05 -18.51 -9.07
C SER A 86 4.77 -18.02 -7.65
N ILE A 87 3.56 -17.51 -7.41
CA ILE A 87 3.14 -17.03 -6.09
C ILE A 87 1.83 -17.70 -5.66
N GLY A 88 1.69 -17.93 -4.35
CA GLY A 88 0.46 -18.47 -3.76
C GLY A 88 -0.62 -17.42 -3.55
N LEU A 89 -0.24 -16.23 -3.07
CA LEU A 89 -1.14 -15.12 -2.76
C LEU A 89 -0.50 -13.77 -3.13
N TYR A 90 -1.27 -12.88 -3.72
CA TYR A 90 -0.91 -11.47 -3.89
C TYR A 90 -1.71 -10.59 -2.94
N VAL A 91 -1.04 -9.87 -2.05
CA VAL A 91 -1.65 -8.94 -1.10
C VAL A 91 -1.37 -7.52 -1.56
N PHE A 92 -2.40 -6.79 -1.94
CA PHE A 92 -2.29 -5.41 -2.39
C PHE A 92 -2.75 -4.44 -1.31
N ILE A 93 -1.86 -3.56 -0.88
CA ILE A 93 -2.21 -2.47 0.04
C ILE A 93 -2.83 -1.33 -0.77
N SER A 94 -4.15 -1.26 -0.71
CA SER A 94 -4.96 -0.22 -1.33
C SER A 94 -5.22 0.94 -0.35
N SER A 95 -6.42 1.51 -0.36
CA SER A 95 -6.84 2.62 0.50
C SER A 95 -8.36 2.73 0.51
N VAL A 96 -8.96 3.19 1.60
CA VAL A 96 -10.38 3.62 1.61
C VAL A 96 -10.66 4.76 0.63
N SER A 97 -9.64 5.49 0.20
CA SER A 97 -9.77 6.54 -0.83
C SER A 97 -10.27 6.04 -2.18
N VAL A 98 -10.33 4.72 -2.40
CA VAL A 98 -10.92 4.13 -3.61
C VAL A 98 -12.41 4.39 -3.72
N TYR A 99 -13.13 4.54 -2.61
CA TYR A 99 -14.56 4.75 -2.63
C TYR A 99 -14.93 6.08 -3.30
N ALA A 100 -16.04 6.06 -4.05
CA ALA A 100 -16.51 7.22 -4.81
C ALA A 100 -16.84 8.42 -3.90
N ASP A 101 -17.38 8.14 -2.72
CA ASP A 101 -17.69 9.12 -1.68
C ASP A 101 -17.80 8.45 -0.30
N PHE A 102 -18.10 9.24 0.72
CA PHE A 102 -18.33 8.81 2.09
C PHE A 102 -19.68 9.35 2.61
N ALA A 103 -20.66 9.42 1.73
CA ALA A 103 -21.97 10.04 2.06
C ALA A 103 -22.82 9.19 3.02
N VAL A 104 -22.57 7.88 3.09
CA VAL A 104 -23.31 6.96 3.94
C VAL A 104 -22.42 6.30 4.99
N ALA A 105 -22.99 5.99 6.15
CA ALA A 105 -22.33 5.19 7.17
C ALA A 105 -22.43 3.69 6.82
N GLY A 106 -21.44 2.90 7.28
CA GLY A 106 -21.43 1.45 7.07
C GLY A 106 -21.06 1.01 5.64
N ILE A 107 -20.19 1.78 4.98
CA ILE A 107 -19.62 1.42 3.68
C ILE A 107 -18.93 0.05 3.82
N THR A 108 -19.24 -0.84 2.87
CA THR A 108 -18.61 -2.16 2.72
C THR A 108 -17.71 -2.18 1.49
N GLU A 109 -17.00 -3.30 1.28
CA GLU A 109 -16.11 -3.48 0.12
C GLU A 109 -16.84 -3.42 -1.23
N GLU A 110 -18.16 -3.63 -1.23
CA GLU A 110 -19.02 -3.58 -2.44
C GLU A 110 -19.48 -2.15 -2.80
N TYR A 111 -19.18 -1.15 -1.93
CA TYR A 111 -19.57 0.22 -2.22
C TYR A 111 -18.87 0.74 -3.48
N PRO A 112 -19.54 1.58 -4.29
CA PRO A 112 -18.97 2.11 -5.52
C PRO A 112 -17.61 2.76 -5.33
N VAL A 113 -16.70 2.50 -6.27
CA VAL A 113 -15.37 3.12 -6.30
C VAL A 113 -15.34 4.28 -7.28
N GLY A 114 -14.41 5.21 -7.05
CA GLY A 114 -14.16 6.33 -7.96
C GLY A 114 -13.64 5.86 -9.32
N THR A 115 -13.97 6.60 -10.36
CA THR A 115 -13.58 6.32 -11.75
C THR A 115 -12.79 7.48 -12.34
N LEU A 116 -12.09 7.23 -13.45
CA LEU A 116 -11.38 8.23 -14.25
C LEU A 116 -11.89 8.16 -15.70
N ASP A 117 -12.01 9.33 -16.33
CA ASP A 117 -12.31 9.40 -17.78
C ASP A 117 -11.13 8.88 -18.63
N ASP A 118 -9.90 9.10 -18.13
CA ASP A 118 -8.65 8.57 -18.69
C ASP A 118 -8.00 7.58 -17.72
N GLU A 119 -8.28 6.28 -17.93
CA GLU A 119 -7.78 5.19 -17.10
C GLU A 119 -6.29 4.89 -17.31
N ILE A 120 -5.65 5.47 -18.32
CA ILE A 120 -4.22 5.30 -18.58
C ILE A 120 -3.36 6.42 -17.99
N THR A 121 -3.98 7.43 -17.40
CA THR A 121 -3.24 8.53 -16.76
C THR A 121 -2.32 8.02 -15.65
N GLU A 122 -1.14 8.60 -15.57
CA GLU A 122 -0.22 8.44 -14.42
C GLU A 122 -0.02 9.78 -13.68
N GLU A 123 -0.96 10.71 -13.84
CA GLU A 123 -0.95 11.95 -13.08
C GLU A 123 -1.52 11.73 -11.66
N MET A 124 -0.65 11.85 -10.66
CA MET A 124 -1.02 11.65 -9.25
C MET A 124 -1.44 12.97 -8.61
N SER A 125 -2.69 13.03 -8.16
CA SER A 125 -3.28 14.16 -7.45
C SER A 125 -4.24 13.67 -6.35
N GLY A 126 -4.78 14.57 -5.54
CA GLY A 126 -5.83 14.22 -4.59
C GLY A 126 -7.10 13.68 -5.26
N ALA A 127 -7.40 14.10 -6.48
CA ALA A 127 -8.57 13.64 -7.23
C ALA A 127 -8.34 12.29 -7.92
N THR A 128 -7.12 12.01 -8.39
CA THR A 128 -6.81 10.80 -9.15
C THR A 128 -6.33 9.64 -8.27
N TYR A 129 -5.81 9.90 -7.06
CA TYR A 129 -5.24 8.87 -6.19
C TYR A 129 -6.20 7.71 -5.91
N GLY A 130 -7.42 8.01 -5.46
CA GLY A 130 -8.43 6.98 -5.16
C GLY A 130 -8.79 6.14 -6.38
N PRO A 131 -9.25 6.75 -7.48
CA PRO A 131 -9.53 6.04 -8.72
C PRO A 131 -8.35 5.23 -9.27
N LEU A 132 -7.11 5.76 -9.22
CA LEU A 132 -5.92 5.00 -9.64
C LEU A 132 -5.69 3.77 -8.77
N LYS A 133 -5.91 3.87 -7.46
CA LYS A 133 -5.85 2.72 -6.55
C LYS A 133 -6.94 1.69 -6.87
N ALA A 134 -8.16 2.13 -7.21
CA ALA A 134 -9.23 1.23 -7.64
C ALA A 134 -8.86 0.49 -8.94
N LEU A 135 -8.26 1.17 -9.90
CA LEU A 135 -7.74 0.53 -11.13
C LEU A 135 -6.57 -0.45 -10.83
N CYS A 136 -5.76 -0.19 -9.80
CA CYS A 136 -4.74 -1.16 -9.33
C CYS A 136 -5.39 -2.41 -8.74
N GLU A 137 -6.45 -2.27 -7.94
CA GLU A 137 -7.23 -3.40 -7.42
C GLU A 137 -7.79 -4.25 -8.53
N GLN A 138 -8.41 -3.62 -9.54
CA GLN A 138 -8.95 -4.32 -10.70
C GLN A 138 -7.86 -5.08 -11.45
N ALA A 139 -6.69 -4.46 -11.67
CA ALA A 139 -5.55 -5.11 -12.32
C ALA A 139 -5.05 -6.35 -11.54
N ALA A 140 -5.10 -6.32 -10.22
CA ALA A 140 -4.74 -7.46 -9.38
C ALA A 140 -5.79 -8.58 -9.48
N LEU A 141 -7.08 -8.23 -9.38
CA LEU A 141 -8.19 -9.18 -9.46
C LEU A 141 -8.30 -9.83 -10.85
N ASP A 142 -8.07 -9.08 -11.93
CA ASP A 142 -8.04 -9.61 -13.30
C ASP A 142 -6.90 -10.61 -13.50
N ALA A 143 -5.74 -10.34 -12.94
CA ALA A 143 -4.56 -11.21 -13.07
C ALA A 143 -4.65 -12.46 -12.19
N LEU A 144 -5.22 -12.35 -10.99
CA LEU A 144 -5.30 -13.38 -9.96
C LEU A 144 -6.67 -13.35 -9.24
N PRO A 145 -7.77 -13.75 -9.91
CA PRO A 145 -9.14 -13.58 -9.39
C PRO A 145 -9.42 -14.35 -8.08
N HIS A 146 -8.66 -15.41 -7.81
CA HIS A 146 -8.85 -16.25 -6.62
C HIS A 146 -7.68 -16.18 -5.62
N ASN A 147 -6.59 -15.51 -6.00
CA ASN A 147 -5.35 -15.47 -5.23
C ASN A 147 -4.89 -14.04 -5.00
N SER A 148 -5.82 -13.07 -4.99
CA SER A 148 -5.57 -11.68 -4.60
C SER A 148 -6.33 -11.34 -3.32
N LEU A 149 -5.64 -10.69 -2.39
CA LEU A 149 -6.22 -10.06 -1.20
C LEU A 149 -6.02 -8.55 -1.30
N ILE A 150 -7.11 -7.81 -1.38
CA ILE A 150 -7.09 -6.35 -1.40
C ILE A 150 -7.36 -5.83 0.02
N ILE A 151 -6.45 -5.00 0.53
CA ILE A 151 -6.60 -4.36 1.84
C ILE A 151 -6.82 -2.87 1.62
N ARG A 152 -7.96 -2.34 2.03
CA ARG A 152 -8.32 -0.91 1.97
C ARG A 152 -8.17 -0.27 3.35
N PRO A 153 -6.97 0.11 3.79
CA PRO A 153 -6.81 0.73 5.09
C PRO A 153 -7.39 2.15 5.10
N GLY A 154 -7.87 2.57 6.26
CA GLY A 154 -8.14 3.96 6.58
C GLY A 154 -6.85 4.75 6.76
N LEU A 155 -6.88 5.75 7.65
CA LEU A 155 -5.67 6.51 7.99
C LEU A 155 -4.72 5.63 8.81
N ILE A 156 -3.62 5.20 8.19
CA ILE A 156 -2.59 4.45 8.89
C ILE A 156 -1.80 5.42 9.76
N VAL A 157 -1.66 5.10 11.05
CA VAL A 157 -0.96 5.91 12.03
C VAL A 157 0.01 5.04 12.84
N GLY A 158 1.05 5.63 13.38
CA GLY A 158 1.98 4.91 14.24
C GLY A 158 3.42 5.39 14.14
N PRO A 159 4.35 4.70 14.79
CA PRO A 159 5.77 5.05 14.79
C PRO A 159 6.33 5.11 13.36
N ASN A 160 7.09 6.17 13.08
CA ASN A 160 7.68 6.45 11.76
C ASN A 160 6.66 6.85 10.66
N ASP A 161 5.42 7.26 11.00
CA ASP A 161 4.54 7.93 10.05
C ASP A 161 5.22 9.22 9.55
N PRO A 162 5.53 9.31 8.24
CA PRO A 162 6.24 10.48 7.71
C PRO A 162 5.34 11.70 7.55
N THR A 163 4.04 11.56 7.81
CA THR A 163 3.04 12.61 7.51
C THR A 163 2.62 13.39 8.75
N ASP A 164 2.87 12.86 9.95
CA ASP A 164 2.46 13.41 11.26
C ASP A 164 0.97 13.76 11.37
N ARG A 165 0.13 13.22 10.48
CA ARG A 165 -1.30 13.57 10.42
C ARG A 165 -2.05 13.27 11.71
N PHE A 166 -1.64 12.24 12.43
CA PHE A 166 -2.19 11.89 13.72
C PHE A 166 -1.44 12.57 14.86
N THR A 167 -0.11 12.51 14.88
CA THR A 167 0.74 13.05 15.97
C THR A 167 0.68 14.57 16.06
N TYR A 168 0.33 15.26 14.98
CA TYR A 168 0.14 16.71 14.97
C TYR A 168 -0.83 17.17 16.08
N TRP A 169 -2.00 16.55 16.19
CA TRP A 169 -3.01 16.97 17.14
C TRP A 169 -2.58 16.78 18.61
N PRO A 170 -2.13 15.60 19.07
CA PRO A 170 -1.61 15.44 20.42
C PRO A 170 -0.53 16.45 20.77
N VAL A 171 0.42 16.72 19.86
CA VAL A 171 1.51 17.68 20.08
C VAL A 171 0.97 19.12 20.19
N VAL A 172 0.04 19.49 19.31
CA VAL A 172 -0.58 20.82 19.36
C VAL A 172 -1.38 21.00 20.65
N PHE A 173 -2.14 19.98 21.09
CA PHE A 173 -2.88 20.04 22.36
C PHE A 173 -1.98 20.14 23.59
N ASP A 174 -0.80 19.50 23.56
CA ASP A 174 0.16 19.57 24.65
C ASP A 174 0.85 20.94 24.74
N GLN A 175 1.16 21.55 23.61
CA GLN A 175 2.01 22.76 23.53
C GLN A 175 1.24 24.08 23.39
N ALA A 176 0.05 24.07 22.81
CA ALA A 176 -0.68 25.27 22.49
C ALA A 176 -1.58 25.73 23.66
N ARG A 177 -1.54 27.04 23.95
CA ARG A 177 -2.45 27.67 24.93
C ARG A 177 -3.87 27.83 24.39
N GLN A 178 -4.04 27.89 23.07
CA GLN A 178 -5.31 28.06 22.37
C GLN A 178 -5.26 27.32 21.04
N ILE A 179 -6.31 26.58 20.73
CA ILE A 179 -6.45 25.79 19.51
C ILE A 179 -7.79 26.15 18.86
N ILE A 180 -7.76 26.41 17.56
CA ILE A 180 -8.96 26.60 16.75
C ILE A 180 -9.16 25.30 15.95
N PHE A 181 -10.33 24.69 16.09
CA PHE A 181 -10.71 23.51 15.32
C PHE A 181 -12.16 23.61 14.82
N PRO A 182 -12.53 22.91 13.75
CA PRO A 182 -13.90 22.91 13.23
C PRO A 182 -14.87 22.39 14.28
N HIS A 183 -16.04 23.01 14.39
CA HIS A 183 -17.12 22.52 15.24
C HIS A 183 -17.85 21.37 14.55
N CYS A 184 -17.30 20.16 14.63
CA CYS A 184 -17.84 18.95 14.01
C CYS A 184 -17.97 17.82 15.05
N PRO A 185 -18.81 17.96 16.08
CA PRO A 185 -18.85 17.02 17.23
C PRO A 185 -19.32 15.60 16.85
N THR A 186 -19.95 15.45 15.69
CA THR A 186 -20.50 14.16 15.19
C THR A 186 -19.67 13.56 14.06
N SER A 187 -18.59 14.21 13.64
CA SER A 187 -17.72 13.67 12.60
C SER A 187 -16.92 12.48 13.14
N THR A 188 -16.88 11.41 12.38
CA THR A 188 -16.08 10.23 12.68
C THR A 188 -14.87 10.14 11.74
N ILE A 189 -13.79 9.53 12.21
CA ILE A 189 -12.59 9.26 11.41
C ILE A 189 -12.36 7.76 11.45
N GLN A 190 -12.05 7.17 10.30
CA GLN A 190 -11.61 5.79 10.19
C GLN A 190 -10.08 5.73 10.21
N TYR A 191 -9.55 4.93 11.12
CA TYR A 191 -8.13 4.62 11.24
C TYR A 191 -7.84 3.22 10.72
#